data_7e3a7e5b9eb63030610268a0d942d284
#
_entry.id   7e3a7e5b9eb63030610268a0d942d284
#
_cell.length_a   1.000
_cell.length_b   1.000
_cell.length_c   1.000
_cell.angle_alpha   90.00
_cell.angle_beta   90.00
_cell.angle_gamma   90.00
#
_symmetry.space_group_name_H-M   'P 1'
#
loop_
_entity.id
_entity.type
_entity.pdbx_description
1 polymer ?
#
loop_
_entity_poly.entity_id
_entity_poly.type
_entity_poly.pdbx_seq_one_letter_code
_entity_poly.pdbx_strand_id
1 'polypeptide(L)'
;MSALDGTAWPKVRPHYDERIQIHRELLSLRKQGNTRQFAALLLGVSNPAGNYSADEHALGPKILSENANAERRVADLAEKFIALKAARDVPRLIRGAQLRYLQIGVGSEASCMLNPDVCWVANTRTIWTHLVIKHADDFAKANEELKLYRNADVTSEMAYQMWSHIHQELAASMTRIAEEGEKLARRAETRPGEIKYLWADAIANALYDDHHKQ
;
A
#
# COMPACT_ATOMS: atom_id res chain seq x y z
N MET A 1 17.10 -4.47 -20.33
CA MET A 1 17.28 -4.78 -18.88
C MET A 1 16.05 -4.21 -18.21
N SER A 2 15.35 -5.00 -17.42
CA SER A 2 14.12 -4.51 -16.72
C SER A 2 14.52 -3.67 -15.51
N ALA A 3 13.72 -2.65 -15.15
CA ALA A 3 13.94 -1.88 -13.91
C ALA A 3 14.05 -2.80 -12.69
N LEU A 4 13.37 -3.94 -12.71
CA LEU A 4 13.46 -4.96 -11.66
C LEU A 4 14.84 -5.64 -11.56
N ASP A 5 15.65 -5.67 -12.64
CA ASP A 5 16.99 -6.26 -12.60
C ASP A 5 17.95 -5.50 -11.68
N GLY A 6 17.68 -4.19 -11.46
CA GLY A 6 18.47 -3.31 -10.59
C GLY A 6 18.01 -3.27 -9.13
N THR A 7 17.08 -4.12 -8.72
CA THR A 7 16.49 -4.09 -7.37
C THR A 7 17.53 -4.28 -6.27
N ALA A 8 17.56 -3.37 -5.30
CA ALA A 8 18.44 -3.44 -4.12
C ALA A 8 17.87 -4.41 -3.07
N TRP A 9 18.09 -5.71 -3.26
CA TRP A 9 17.58 -6.78 -2.37
C TRP A 9 17.90 -6.59 -0.89
N PRO A 10 19.07 -6.04 -0.48
CA PRO A 10 19.35 -5.71 0.92
C PRO A 10 18.37 -4.72 1.55
N LYS A 11 17.67 -3.90 0.75
CA LYS A 11 16.62 -2.96 1.21
C LYS A 11 15.24 -3.63 1.24
N VAL A 12 14.96 -4.48 0.25
CA VAL A 12 13.66 -5.16 0.10
C VAL A 12 13.37 -6.08 1.28
N ARG A 13 14.33 -6.92 1.65
CA ARG A 13 14.10 -7.97 2.65
C ARG A 13 13.76 -7.41 4.04
N PRO A 14 14.50 -6.44 4.62
CA PRO A 14 14.16 -5.85 5.91
C PRO A 14 12.78 -5.17 5.89
N HIS A 15 12.43 -4.45 4.82
CA HIS A 15 11.13 -3.81 4.69
C HIS A 15 10.00 -4.86 4.68
N TYR A 16 10.15 -5.94 3.92
CA TYR A 16 9.19 -7.04 3.90
C TYR A 16 9.03 -7.69 5.29
N ASP A 17 10.14 -7.97 5.98
CA ASP A 17 10.12 -8.61 7.30
C ASP A 17 9.41 -7.73 8.34
N GLU A 18 9.63 -6.41 8.30
CA GLU A 18 8.93 -5.45 9.12
C GLU A 18 7.41 -5.48 8.86
N ARG A 19 6.99 -5.45 7.59
CA ARG A 19 5.57 -5.51 7.22
C ARG A 19 4.91 -6.81 7.68
N ILE A 20 5.60 -7.93 7.62
CA ILE A 20 5.12 -9.22 8.15
C ILE A 20 4.91 -9.17 9.66
N GLN A 21 5.81 -8.55 10.41
CA GLN A 21 5.66 -8.40 11.85
C GLN A 21 4.42 -7.57 12.19
N ILE A 22 4.25 -6.43 11.53
CA ILE A 22 3.08 -5.57 11.70
C ILE A 22 1.77 -6.30 11.32
N HIS A 23 1.76 -7.02 10.21
CA HIS A 23 0.59 -7.84 9.82
C HIS A 23 0.19 -8.81 10.94
N ARG A 24 1.15 -9.55 11.51
CA ARG A 24 0.90 -10.49 12.62
C ARG A 24 0.42 -9.78 13.87
N GLU A 25 0.99 -8.63 14.20
CA GLU A 25 0.57 -7.82 15.36
C GLU A 25 -0.85 -7.32 15.19
N LEU A 26 -1.22 -6.80 14.02
CA LEU A 26 -2.59 -6.38 13.71
C LEU A 26 -3.59 -7.52 13.91
N LEU A 27 -3.29 -8.72 13.41
CA LEU A 27 -4.14 -9.89 13.61
C LEU A 27 -4.27 -10.29 15.09
N SER A 28 -3.18 -10.15 15.86
CA SER A 28 -3.17 -10.40 17.30
C SER A 28 -4.03 -9.39 18.07
N LEU A 29 -3.84 -8.09 17.83
CA LEU A 29 -4.62 -7.02 18.47
C LEU A 29 -6.12 -7.14 18.16
N ARG A 30 -6.44 -7.48 16.90
CA ARG A 30 -7.83 -7.76 16.50
C ARG A 30 -8.42 -8.91 17.29
N LYS A 31 -7.70 -10.05 17.41
CA LYS A 31 -8.15 -11.23 18.17
C LYS A 31 -8.36 -10.93 19.65
N GLN A 32 -7.57 -10.02 20.22
CA GLN A 32 -7.68 -9.57 21.60
C GLN A 32 -8.83 -8.56 21.82
N GLY A 33 -9.46 -8.06 20.75
CA GLY A 33 -10.48 -7.01 20.82
C GLY A 33 -9.92 -5.63 21.22
N ASN A 34 -8.60 -5.42 21.10
CA ASN A 34 -7.95 -4.17 21.45
C ASN A 34 -8.09 -3.13 20.32
N THR A 35 -9.30 -2.63 20.13
CA THR A 35 -9.67 -1.74 19.02
C THR A 35 -8.84 -0.47 18.96
N ARG A 36 -8.47 0.11 20.11
CA ARG A 36 -7.68 1.35 20.15
C ARG A 36 -6.25 1.14 19.63
N GLN A 37 -5.55 0.13 20.16
CA GLN A 37 -4.18 -0.16 19.71
C GLN A 37 -4.17 -0.67 18.28
N PHE A 38 -5.16 -1.48 17.90
CA PHE A 38 -5.35 -1.93 16.53
C PHE A 38 -5.49 -0.76 15.54
N ALA A 39 -6.37 0.20 15.82
CA ALA A 39 -6.58 1.37 14.96
C ALA A 39 -5.32 2.25 14.90
N ALA A 40 -4.65 2.47 16.05
CA ALA A 40 -3.41 3.23 16.09
C ALA A 40 -2.29 2.59 15.26
N LEU A 41 -2.14 1.26 15.31
CA LEU A 41 -1.15 0.55 14.52
C LEU A 41 -1.52 0.56 13.03
N LEU A 42 -2.77 0.25 12.68
CA LEU A 42 -3.24 0.18 11.30
C LEU A 42 -3.14 1.52 10.55
N LEU A 43 -3.16 2.63 11.28
CA LEU A 43 -3.04 3.99 10.75
C LEU A 43 -1.63 4.59 10.92
N GLY A 44 -0.62 3.80 11.27
CA GLY A 44 0.76 4.26 11.40
C GLY A 44 1.04 5.15 12.62
N VAL A 45 0.10 5.29 13.57
CA VAL A 45 0.23 6.21 14.71
C VAL A 45 1.16 5.66 15.80
N SER A 46 1.05 4.37 16.11
CA SER A 46 1.93 3.74 17.11
C SER A 46 3.22 3.19 16.51
N ASN A 47 3.23 2.91 15.22
CA ASN A 47 4.39 2.48 14.45
C ASN A 47 4.20 2.87 12.98
N PRO A 48 5.09 3.69 12.37
CA PRO A 48 5.02 4.10 10.97
C PRO A 48 4.84 2.94 10.00
N ALA A 49 5.47 1.80 10.27
CA ALA A 49 5.36 0.59 9.44
C ALA A 49 3.94 -0.01 9.40
N GLY A 50 3.02 0.45 10.24
CA GLY A 50 1.60 0.11 10.15
C GLY A 50 0.93 0.69 8.91
N ASN A 51 1.32 1.94 8.54
CA ASN A 51 0.80 2.62 7.35
C ASN A 51 1.70 3.80 6.97
N TYR A 52 2.66 3.59 6.11
CA TYR A 52 3.59 4.63 5.66
C TYR A 52 2.88 5.78 4.94
N SER A 53 1.82 5.49 4.17
CA SER A 53 1.03 6.53 3.49
C SER A 53 0.34 7.48 4.47
N ALA A 54 -0.08 6.97 5.62
CA ALA A 54 -0.67 7.79 6.67
C ALA A 54 0.40 8.55 7.48
N ASP A 55 1.53 7.92 7.76
CA ASP A 55 2.64 8.51 8.53
C ASP A 55 3.30 9.66 7.76
N GLU A 56 3.65 9.46 6.48
CA GLU A 56 4.33 10.46 5.63
C GLU A 56 3.59 11.81 5.58
N HIS A 57 2.26 11.80 5.74
CA HIS A 57 1.43 13.01 5.71
C HIS A 57 0.77 13.33 7.05
N ALA A 58 1.18 12.69 8.13
CA ALA A 58 0.59 12.80 9.47
C ALA A 58 -0.95 12.67 9.48
N LEU A 59 -1.49 11.74 8.65
CA LEU A 59 -2.92 11.53 8.49
C LEU A 59 -3.51 10.63 9.58
N GLY A 60 -2.75 9.67 10.10
CA GLY A 60 -3.21 8.75 11.14
C GLY A 60 -3.82 9.46 12.35
N PRO A 61 -3.09 10.39 13.00
CA PRO A 61 -3.64 11.18 14.10
C PRO A 61 -4.90 11.98 13.72
N LYS A 62 -4.94 12.57 12.51
CA LYS A 62 -6.11 13.32 12.03
C LYS A 62 -7.33 12.42 11.84
N ILE A 63 -7.14 11.22 11.27
CA ILE A 63 -8.22 10.23 11.12
C ILE A 63 -8.80 9.90 12.49
N LEU A 64 -7.96 9.66 13.50
CA LEU A 64 -8.41 9.29 14.83
C LEU A 64 -9.09 10.45 15.59
N SER A 65 -8.61 11.69 15.44
CA SER A 65 -9.10 12.84 16.21
C SER A 65 -10.29 13.56 15.57
N GLU A 66 -10.37 13.58 14.23
CA GLU A 66 -11.39 14.38 13.52
C GLU A 66 -12.61 13.58 13.05
N ASN A 67 -12.69 12.29 13.40
CA ASN A 67 -13.85 11.45 13.11
C ASN A 67 -14.49 10.93 14.40
N ALA A 68 -15.77 11.13 14.55
CA ALA A 68 -16.52 10.57 15.69
C ALA A 68 -16.43 9.02 15.68
N ASN A 69 -16.13 8.43 16.85
CA ASN A 69 -15.97 6.97 17.02
C ASN A 69 -14.95 6.35 16.03
N ALA A 70 -13.87 7.08 15.73
CA ALA A 70 -12.90 6.72 14.69
C ALA A 70 -12.34 5.31 14.86
N GLU A 71 -11.89 4.95 16.06
CA GLU A 71 -11.28 3.64 16.34
C GLU A 71 -12.24 2.49 15.99
N ARG A 72 -13.52 2.60 16.39
CA ARG A 72 -14.56 1.61 16.05
C ARG A 72 -14.81 1.56 14.54
N ARG A 73 -14.97 2.73 13.90
CA ARG A 73 -15.23 2.79 12.45
C ARG A 73 -14.07 2.25 11.62
N VAL A 74 -12.83 2.46 12.07
CA VAL A 74 -11.63 1.86 11.47
C VAL A 74 -11.65 0.34 11.65
N ALA A 75 -12.02 -0.16 12.83
CA ALA A 75 -12.16 -1.60 13.07
C ALA A 75 -13.28 -2.21 12.21
N ASP A 76 -14.44 -1.56 12.10
CA ASP A 76 -15.55 -2.01 11.24
C ASP A 76 -15.15 -2.06 9.75
N LEU A 77 -14.35 -1.11 9.28
CA LEU A 77 -13.79 -1.11 7.93
C LEU A 77 -12.77 -2.24 7.75
N ALA A 78 -11.93 -2.46 8.76
CA ALA A 78 -10.93 -3.53 8.76
C ALA A 78 -11.57 -4.91 8.60
N GLU A 79 -12.70 -5.18 9.27
CA GLU A 79 -13.45 -6.43 9.10
C GLU A 79 -13.92 -6.61 7.65
N LYS A 80 -14.35 -5.52 7.00
CA LYS A 80 -14.73 -5.57 5.58
C LYS A 80 -13.54 -5.85 4.67
N PHE A 81 -12.35 -5.30 4.96
CA PHE A 81 -11.13 -5.58 4.20
C PHE A 81 -10.69 -7.04 4.35
N ILE A 82 -10.74 -7.58 5.57
CA ILE A 82 -10.41 -9.00 5.83
C ILE A 82 -11.35 -9.94 5.07
N ALA A 83 -12.63 -9.58 4.97
CA ALA A 83 -13.65 -10.38 4.30
C ALA A 83 -13.61 -10.30 2.76
N LEU A 84 -12.81 -9.38 2.18
CA LEU A 84 -12.74 -9.19 0.73
C LEU A 84 -12.26 -10.45 0.00
N LYS A 85 -12.88 -10.71 -1.15
CA LYS A 85 -12.49 -11.75 -2.11
C LYS A 85 -11.86 -11.16 -3.37
N ALA A 86 -11.98 -9.84 -3.56
CA ALA A 86 -11.40 -9.13 -4.69
C ALA A 86 -11.05 -7.70 -4.30
N ALA A 87 -9.82 -7.28 -4.58
CA ALA A 87 -9.31 -5.96 -4.22
C ALA A 87 -10.00 -4.80 -4.96
N ARG A 88 -10.64 -5.06 -6.10
CA ARG A 88 -11.40 -4.03 -6.84
C ARG A 88 -12.47 -3.31 -6.00
N ASP A 89 -12.90 -3.93 -4.89
CA ASP A 89 -13.90 -3.35 -4.00
C ASP A 89 -13.30 -2.42 -2.93
N VAL A 90 -11.96 -2.38 -2.79
CA VAL A 90 -11.26 -1.56 -1.78
C VAL A 90 -11.62 -0.08 -1.90
N PRO A 91 -11.56 0.59 -3.08
CA PRO A 91 -11.92 2.00 -3.19
C PRO A 91 -13.36 2.29 -2.75
N ARG A 92 -14.31 1.42 -3.09
CA ARG A 92 -15.71 1.56 -2.70
C ARG A 92 -15.92 1.45 -1.19
N LEU A 93 -15.21 0.53 -0.53
CA LEU A 93 -15.27 0.36 0.92
C LEU A 93 -14.67 1.58 1.65
N ILE A 94 -13.54 2.11 1.16
CA ILE A 94 -12.90 3.31 1.72
C ILE A 94 -13.87 4.48 1.63
N ARG A 95 -14.44 4.74 0.44
CA ARG A 95 -15.41 5.82 0.23
C ARG A 95 -16.65 5.64 1.11
N GLY A 96 -17.19 4.43 1.20
CA GLY A 96 -18.37 4.11 2.02
C GLY A 96 -18.13 4.23 3.52
N ALA A 97 -16.89 4.16 3.98
CA ALA A 97 -16.53 4.38 5.38
C ALA A 97 -16.69 5.86 5.80
N GLN A 98 -16.62 6.81 4.85
CA GLN A 98 -16.76 8.25 5.08
C GLN A 98 -15.86 8.78 6.22
N LEU A 99 -14.66 8.21 6.37
CA LEU A 99 -13.65 8.67 7.31
C LEU A 99 -12.83 9.80 6.65
N ARG A 100 -12.89 11.00 7.24
CA ARG A 100 -12.07 12.13 6.78
C ARG A 100 -10.60 11.73 6.79
N TYR A 101 -9.84 12.15 5.77
CA TYR A 101 -8.42 11.85 5.54
C TYR A 101 -8.09 10.39 5.19
N LEU A 102 -9.02 9.45 5.33
CA LEU A 102 -8.81 8.06 4.92
C LEU A 102 -9.18 7.91 3.43
N GLN A 103 -8.19 8.18 2.59
CA GLN A 103 -8.31 8.09 1.13
C GLN A 103 -7.70 6.79 0.60
N ILE A 104 -7.70 6.61 -0.74
CA ILE A 104 -7.27 5.35 -1.35
C ILE A 104 -5.82 5.00 -1.01
N GLY A 105 -4.90 5.97 -0.96
CA GLY A 105 -3.51 5.72 -0.54
C GLY A 105 -3.45 5.02 0.83
N VAL A 106 -3.97 5.70 1.86
CA VAL A 106 -4.00 5.18 3.25
C VAL A 106 -4.84 3.92 3.37
N GLY A 107 -6.03 3.92 2.77
CA GLY A 107 -6.97 2.80 2.91
C GLY A 107 -6.55 1.55 2.16
N SER A 108 -5.90 1.65 1.00
CA SER A 108 -5.37 0.50 0.27
C SER A 108 -4.21 -0.15 1.02
N GLU A 109 -3.34 0.67 1.62
CA GLU A 109 -2.26 0.15 2.46
C GLU A 109 -2.82 -0.58 3.68
N ALA A 110 -3.81 0.00 4.39
CA ALA A 110 -4.51 -0.69 5.47
C ALA A 110 -5.15 -2.01 5.01
N SER A 111 -5.78 -2.04 3.83
CA SER A 111 -6.38 -3.25 3.27
C SER A 111 -5.33 -4.32 2.95
N CYS A 112 -4.19 -3.94 2.40
CA CYS A 112 -3.07 -4.84 2.11
C CYS A 112 -2.49 -5.41 3.41
N MET A 113 -2.32 -4.60 4.46
CA MET A 113 -1.84 -5.06 5.76
C MET A 113 -2.77 -6.08 6.43
N LEU A 114 -4.05 -6.09 6.10
CA LEU A 114 -5.05 -6.98 6.71
C LEU A 114 -5.37 -8.21 5.84
N ASN A 115 -5.29 -8.07 4.52
CA ASN A 115 -5.63 -9.13 3.57
C ASN A 115 -4.63 -9.14 2.38
N PRO A 116 -3.35 -9.42 2.66
CA PRO A 116 -2.27 -9.24 1.69
C PRO A 116 -2.20 -10.29 0.58
N ASP A 117 -3.02 -11.33 0.63
CA ASP A 117 -3.17 -12.30 -0.46
C ASP A 117 -4.15 -11.81 -1.53
N VAL A 118 -5.01 -10.84 -1.19
CA VAL A 118 -6.08 -10.31 -2.06
C VAL A 118 -5.84 -8.85 -2.41
N CYS A 119 -5.40 -8.03 -1.44
CA CYS A 119 -5.31 -6.59 -1.55
C CYS A 119 -3.87 -6.13 -1.74
N TRP A 120 -3.68 -5.12 -2.57
CA TRP A 120 -2.39 -4.45 -2.82
C TRP A 120 -2.44 -2.98 -2.42
N VAL A 121 -1.27 -2.40 -2.22
CA VAL A 121 -1.11 -0.97 -1.91
C VAL A 121 -1.25 -0.14 -3.19
N ALA A 122 -1.98 0.97 -3.14
CA ALA A 122 -2.05 1.98 -4.18
C ALA A 122 -1.62 3.34 -3.62
N ASN A 123 -0.33 3.54 -3.48
CA ASN A 123 0.29 4.79 -3.06
C ASN A 123 1.25 5.33 -4.13
N THR A 124 1.89 6.44 -3.87
CA THR A 124 2.84 7.07 -4.80
C THR A 124 3.91 6.10 -5.30
N ARG A 125 4.45 5.24 -4.45
CA ARG A 125 5.57 4.33 -4.76
C ARG A 125 5.12 3.19 -5.67
N THR A 126 4.00 2.56 -5.36
CA THR A 126 3.45 1.47 -6.18
C THR A 126 2.88 1.98 -7.50
N ILE A 127 2.25 3.17 -7.52
CA ILE A 127 1.80 3.82 -8.75
C ILE A 127 3.01 4.14 -9.64
N TRP A 128 4.07 4.74 -9.09
CA TRP A 128 5.28 5.01 -9.85
C TRP A 128 5.89 3.74 -10.45
N THR A 129 6.01 2.68 -9.67
CA THR A 129 6.56 1.40 -10.16
C THR A 129 5.69 0.82 -11.28
N HIS A 130 4.35 0.92 -11.16
CA HIS A 130 3.44 0.55 -12.25
C HIS A 130 3.72 1.38 -13.51
N LEU A 131 3.87 2.70 -13.38
CA LEU A 131 4.13 3.58 -14.51
C LEU A 131 5.48 3.29 -15.17
N VAL A 132 6.51 2.95 -14.41
CA VAL A 132 7.79 2.48 -14.96
C VAL A 132 7.58 1.24 -15.82
N ILE A 133 6.85 0.24 -15.35
CA ILE A 133 6.52 -0.97 -16.12
C ILE A 133 5.69 -0.63 -17.36
N LYS A 134 4.69 0.24 -17.24
CA LYS A 134 3.81 0.72 -18.32
C LYS A 134 4.60 1.40 -19.43
N HIS A 135 5.60 2.19 -19.08
CA HIS A 135 6.46 2.92 -20.02
C HIS A 135 7.75 2.19 -20.40
N ALA A 136 7.80 0.85 -20.20
CA ALA A 136 8.95 0.04 -20.56
C ALA A 136 10.29 0.59 -20.03
N ASP A 137 10.30 0.91 -18.74
CA ASP A 137 11.45 1.42 -17.98
C ASP A 137 11.90 2.85 -18.34
N ASP A 138 11.00 3.64 -18.96
CA ASP A 138 11.22 5.09 -19.19
C ASP A 138 10.83 5.85 -17.90
N PHE A 139 11.83 6.09 -17.05
CA PHE A 139 11.64 6.80 -15.77
C PHE A 139 11.14 8.23 -15.94
N ALA A 140 11.56 8.93 -17.01
CA ALA A 140 11.13 10.30 -17.27
C ALA A 140 9.63 10.36 -17.53
N LYS A 141 9.11 9.48 -18.39
CA LYS A 141 7.66 9.38 -18.63
C LYS A 141 6.88 8.94 -17.39
N ALA A 142 7.41 7.99 -16.63
CA ALA A 142 6.79 7.57 -15.37
C ALA A 142 6.70 8.74 -14.38
N ASN A 143 7.75 9.54 -14.23
CA ASN A 143 7.77 10.71 -13.37
C ASN A 143 6.79 11.80 -13.84
N GLU A 144 6.67 12.05 -15.15
CA GLU A 144 5.68 13.01 -15.68
C GLU A 144 4.25 12.55 -15.43
N GLU A 145 3.92 11.30 -15.74
CA GLU A 145 2.57 10.79 -15.51
C GLU A 145 2.21 10.74 -14.01
N LEU A 146 3.19 10.44 -13.13
CA LEU A 146 2.97 10.44 -11.68
C LEU A 146 2.45 11.78 -11.14
N LYS A 147 2.79 12.90 -11.79
CA LYS A 147 2.31 14.24 -11.38
C LYS A 147 0.80 14.36 -11.39
N LEU A 148 0.11 13.62 -12.27
CA LEU A 148 -1.35 13.60 -12.34
C LEU A 148 -1.98 13.09 -11.03
N TYR A 149 -1.36 12.12 -10.40
CA TYR A 149 -1.85 11.51 -9.14
C TYR A 149 -1.48 12.32 -7.90
N ARG A 150 -0.37 13.09 -7.95
CA ARG A 150 0.08 13.94 -6.83
C ARG A 150 -0.68 15.26 -6.72
N ASN A 151 -1.09 15.83 -7.85
CA ASN A 151 -1.67 17.18 -7.93
C ASN A 151 -3.21 17.17 -7.93
N ALA A 152 -3.84 16.00 -7.85
CA ALA A 152 -5.30 15.93 -7.83
C ALA A 152 -5.88 16.49 -6.53
N ASP A 153 -6.95 17.30 -6.64
CA ASP A 153 -7.76 17.63 -5.48
C ASP A 153 -8.43 16.37 -4.95
N VAL A 154 -7.85 15.86 -3.88
CA VAL A 154 -8.19 14.55 -3.27
C VAL A 154 -9.63 14.47 -2.74
N THR A 155 -10.35 15.59 -2.66
CA THR A 155 -11.75 15.65 -2.23
C THR A 155 -12.72 15.61 -3.40
N SER A 156 -12.25 15.77 -4.64
CA SER A 156 -13.08 15.78 -5.82
C SER A 156 -13.53 14.38 -6.25
N GLU A 157 -14.70 14.31 -6.89
CA GLU A 157 -15.19 13.07 -7.51
C GLU A 157 -14.23 12.56 -8.60
N MET A 158 -13.67 13.48 -9.39
CA MET A 158 -12.71 13.16 -10.43
C MET A 158 -11.45 12.49 -9.84
N ALA A 159 -10.92 13.03 -8.75
CA ALA A 159 -9.77 12.43 -8.07
C ALA A 159 -10.11 11.02 -7.55
N TYR A 160 -11.28 10.83 -6.96
CA TYR A 160 -11.72 9.50 -6.54
C TYR A 160 -11.79 8.51 -7.70
N GLN A 161 -12.36 8.89 -8.83
CA GLN A 161 -12.44 8.03 -10.01
C GLN A 161 -11.06 7.69 -10.58
N MET A 162 -10.18 8.69 -10.67
CA MET A 162 -8.82 8.51 -11.13
C MET A 162 -8.04 7.54 -10.22
N TRP A 163 -8.09 7.74 -8.90
CA TRP A 163 -7.43 6.86 -7.93
C TRP A 163 -8.05 5.46 -7.89
N SER A 164 -9.37 5.37 -8.06
CA SER A 164 -10.07 4.09 -8.15
C SER A 164 -9.68 3.31 -9.41
N HIS A 165 -9.50 4.01 -10.53
CA HIS A 165 -9.05 3.43 -11.78
C HIS A 165 -7.62 2.92 -11.67
N ILE A 166 -6.67 3.75 -11.23
CA ILE A 166 -5.27 3.32 -11.10
C ILE A 166 -5.11 2.19 -10.08
N HIS A 167 -5.91 2.19 -9.00
CA HIS A 167 -5.92 1.06 -8.08
C HIS A 167 -6.23 -0.27 -8.79
N GLN A 168 -7.16 -0.28 -9.74
CA GLN A 168 -7.48 -1.49 -10.52
C GLN A 168 -6.37 -1.85 -11.49
N GLU A 169 -5.79 -0.87 -12.17
CA GLU A 169 -4.67 -1.03 -13.11
C GLU A 169 -3.44 -1.66 -12.45
N LEU A 170 -3.19 -1.34 -11.17
CA LEU A 170 -2.09 -1.89 -10.39
C LEU A 170 -2.12 -3.42 -10.26
N ALA A 171 -3.27 -4.08 -10.38
CA ALA A 171 -3.42 -5.52 -10.17
C ALA A 171 -2.40 -6.36 -10.96
N ALA A 172 -2.30 -6.08 -12.27
CA ALA A 172 -1.39 -6.80 -13.17
C ALA A 172 0.08 -6.52 -12.82
N SER A 173 0.41 -5.25 -12.55
CA SER A 173 1.78 -4.84 -12.22
C SER A 173 2.24 -5.41 -10.88
N MET A 174 1.41 -5.33 -9.83
CA MET A 174 1.75 -5.90 -8.51
C MET A 174 1.93 -7.41 -8.58
N THR A 175 1.11 -8.10 -9.38
CA THR A 175 1.28 -9.53 -9.63
C THR A 175 2.61 -9.81 -10.33
N ARG A 176 2.92 -9.08 -11.40
CA ARG A 176 4.17 -9.21 -12.14
C ARG A 176 5.38 -8.92 -11.26
N ILE A 177 5.36 -7.83 -10.47
CA ILE A 177 6.43 -7.47 -9.55
C ILE A 177 6.70 -8.60 -8.54
N ALA A 178 5.65 -9.21 -7.97
CA ALA A 178 5.81 -10.31 -7.03
C ALA A 178 6.46 -11.53 -7.69
N GLU A 179 5.98 -11.93 -8.87
CA GLU A 179 6.43 -13.14 -9.57
C GLU A 179 7.84 -12.99 -10.18
N GLU A 180 8.14 -11.86 -10.81
CA GLU A 180 9.47 -11.59 -11.35
C GLU A 180 10.46 -11.34 -10.21
N GLY A 181 10.03 -10.58 -9.18
CA GLY A 181 10.81 -10.31 -8.00
C GLY A 181 11.21 -11.56 -7.22
N GLU A 182 10.33 -12.57 -7.15
CA GLU A 182 10.67 -13.88 -6.56
C GLU A 182 11.83 -14.54 -7.31
N LYS A 183 11.77 -14.56 -8.65
CA LYS A 183 12.81 -15.17 -9.50
C LYS A 183 14.15 -14.44 -9.37
N LEU A 184 14.10 -13.09 -9.37
CA LEU A 184 15.31 -12.25 -9.28
C LEU A 184 15.93 -12.32 -7.89
N ALA A 185 15.13 -12.32 -6.82
CA ALA A 185 15.61 -12.49 -5.45
C ALA A 185 16.36 -13.82 -5.26
N ARG A 186 15.80 -14.92 -5.80
CA ARG A 186 16.47 -16.23 -5.77
C ARG A 186 17.81 -16.22 -6.51
N ARG A 187 17.90 -15.53 -7.66
CA ARG A 187 19.18 -15.38 -8.40
C ARG A 187 20.21 -14.56 -7.63
N ALA A 188 19.74 -13.61 -6.81
CA ALA A 188 20.56 -12.76 -5.94
C ALA A 188 20.79 -13.38 -4.54
N GLU A 189 20.53 -14.68 -4.38
CA GLU A 189 20.67 -15.43 -3.11
C GLU A 189 19.89 -14.81 -1.94
N THR A 190 18.84 -14.05 -2.26
CA THR A 190 17.94 -13.46 -1.27
C THR A 190 16.67 -14.30 -1.17
N ARG A 191 16.24 -14.62 0.06
CA ARG A 191 14.98 -15.34 0.29
C ARG A 191 13.79 -14.48 -0.13
N PRO A 192 12.93 -14.91 -1.08
CA PRO A 192 11.72 -14.20 -1.45
C PRO A 192 10.72 -14.09 -0.30
N GLY A 193 9.80 -13.12 -0.40
CA GLY A 193 8.64 -13.04 0.48
C GLY A 193 7.59 -14.09 0.14
N GLU A 194 6.94 -14.63 1.16
CA GLU A 194 5.91 -15.67 1.02
C GLU A 194 4.51 -15.07 0.76
N ILE A 195 4.27 -13.83 1.19
CA ILE A 195 2.99 -13.13 1.04
C ILE A 195 3.08 -12.16 -0.13
N LYS A 196 2.34 -12.48 -1.18
CA LYS A 196 2.44 -11.89 -2.52
C LYS A 196 2.48 -10.37 -2.54
N TYR A 197 1.48 -9.71 -1.99
CA TYR A 197 1.35 -8.26 -2.15
C TYR A 197 2.17 -7.45 -1.14
N LEU A 198 2.53 -8.02 0.01
CA LEU A 198 3.56 -7.42 0.88
C LEU A 198 4.95 -7.50 0.25
N TRP A 199 5.23 -8.59 -0.48
CA TRP A 199 6.48 -8.73 -1.22
C TRP A 199 6.57 -7.73 -2.39
N ALA A 200 5.49 -7.59 -3.17
CA ALA A 200 5.42 -6.62 -4.25
C ALA A 200 5.56 -5.17 -3.74
N ASP A 201 4.93 -4.84 -2.61
CA ASP A 201 5.06 -3.53 -1.98
C ASP A 201 6.50 -3.24 -1.56
N ALA A 202 7.18 -4.20 -0.93
CA ALA A 202 8.57 -4.04 -0.52
C ALA A 202 9.52 -3.81 -1.71
N ILE A 203 9.30 -4.50 -2.83
CA ILE A 203 10.07 -4.28 -4.07
C ILE A 203 9.78 -2.90 -4.64
N ALA A 204 8.51 -2.50 -4.74
CA ALA A 204 8.12 -1.20 -5.27
C ALA A 204 8.71 -0.04 -4.44
N ASN A 205 8.74 -0.19 -3.11
CA ASN A 205 9.37 0.79 -2.22
C ASN A 205 10.87 0.92 -2.50
N ALA A 206 11.61 -0.19 -2.61
CA ALA A 206 13.05 -0.16 -2.88
C ALA A 206 13.36 0.46 -4.25
N LEU A 207 12.60 0.10 -5.28
CA LEU A 207 12.76 0.68 -6.63
C LEU A 207 12.50 2.18 -6.65
N TYR A 208 11.43 2.63 -6.00
CA TYR A 208 11.12 4.05 -5.92
C TYR A 208 12.22 4.83 -5.23
N ASP A 209 12.71 4.36 -4.08
CA ASP A 209 13.76 5.04 -3.31
C ASP A 209 15.09 5.16 -4.09
N ASP A 210 15.40 4.19 -4.95
CA ASP A 210 16.63 4.16 -5.73
C ASP A 210 16.55 4.98 -7.03
N HIS A 211 15.37 5.15 -7.63
CA HIS A 211 15.27 5.68 -9.00
C HIS A 211 14.33 6.88 -9.20
N HIS A 212 13.44 7.21 -8.26
CA HIS A 212 12.45 8.28 -8.50
C HIS A 212 13.04 9.70 -8.67
N LYS A 213 14.30 9.89 -8.35
CA LYS A 213 15.02 11.17 -8.52
C LYS A 213 15.78 11.28 -9.85
N GLN A 214 15.77 10.22 -10.65
CA GLN A 214 16.34 10.19 -11.99
C GLN A 214 15.31 10.72 -12.99
#